data_c9ac7e9ea9ad31b358f85cc8c84cc259
#
_entry.id   c9ac7e9ea9ad31b358f85cc8c84cc259
#
_cell.length_a   1.000
_cell.length_b   1.000
_cell.length_c   1.000
_cell.angle_alpha   90.00
_cell.angle_beta   90.00
_cell.angle_gamma   90.00
#
_symmetry.space_group_name_H-M   'P 1'
#
loop_
_entity.id
_entity.type
_entity.pdbx_description
1 polymer ?
#
loop_
_entity_poly.entity_id
_entity_poly.type
_entity_poly.pdbx_seq_one_letter_code
_entity_poly.pdbx_strand_id
1 'polypeptide(L)'
;MNARGDIWIVEIKSSVEDLRADQKWQDYRMHCDRLFFAFTQEMPCELFPTDTGLIVADAYGAHLHCDAPEHRMVAATRKSMIVSFGMLAAQRIGRLIDPQGYPGIDE
;
A
#
# COMPACT_ATOMS: atom_id res chain seq x y z
N MET A 1 -3.61 4.75 5.47
CA MET A 1 -4.35 4.46 6.72
C MET A 1 -5.33 5.59 6.97
N ASN A 2 -6.54 5.26 7.36
CA ASN A 2 -7.55 6.26 7.70
C ASN A 2 -7.65 6.49 9.21
N ALA A 3 -8.56 7.40 9.62
CA ALA A 3 -8.71 7.78 11.03
C ALA A 3 -9.20 6.65 11.93
N ARG A 4 -9.80 5.59 11.36
CA ARG A 4 -10.25 4.42 12.11
C ARG A 4 -9.18 3.33 12.22
N GLY A 5 -8.00 3.57 11.64
CA GLY A 5 -6.93 2.59 11.61
C GLY A 5 -7.07 1.54 10.53
N ASP A 6 -8.00 1.71 9.59
CA ASP A 6 -8.09 0.83 8.41
C ASP A 6 -6.89 1.09 7.51
N ILE A 7 -6.26 0.03 7.02
CA ILE A 7 -5.05 0.12 6.20
C ILE A 7 -5.36 -0.44 4.83
N TRP A 8 -5.10 0.37 3.80
CA TRP A 8 -5.17 -0.03 2.41
C TRP A 8 -3.77 0.00 1.83
N ILE A 9 -3.41 -1.03 1.09
CA ILE A 9 -2.18 -1.05 0.31
C ILE A 9 -2.55 -0.91 -1.16
N VAL A 10 -1.87 0.02 -1.83
CA VAL A 10 -2.00 0.19 -3.28
C VAL A 10 -0.64 -0.17 -3.89
N GLU A 11 -0.62 -1.24 -4.65
CA GLU A 11 0.58 -1.73 -5.33
C GLU A 11 0.55 -1.23 -6.76
N ILE A 12 1.56 -0.45 -7.15
CA ILE A 12 1.62 0.15 -8.48
C ILE A 12 2.37 -0.82 -9.41
N LYS A 13 1.76 -1.17 -10.53
CA LYS A 13 2.37 -2.00 -11.58
C LYS A 13 2.49 -1.22 -12.87
N SER A 14 3.71 -1.13 -13.38
CA SER A 14 4.02 -0.33 -14.58
C SER A 14 4.04 -1.16 -15.86
N SER A 15 4.10 -2.49 -15.77
CA SER A 15 4.16 -3.37 -16.93
C SER A 15 3.65 -4.76 -16.60
N VAL A 16 3.37 -5.54 -17.63
CA VAL A 16 2.99 -6.95 -17.51
C VAL A 16 4.14 -7.76 -16.88
N GLU A 17 5.37 -7.46 -17.27
CA GLU A 17 6.56 -8.12 -16.71
C GLU A 17 6.70 -7.84 -15.21
N ASP A 18 6.45 -6.61 -14.79
CA ASP A 18 6.47 -6.21 -13.38
C ASP A 18 5.43 -7.00 -12.58
N LEU A 19 4.23 -7.12 -13.12
CA LEU A 19 3.16 -7.90 -12.48
C LEU A 19 3.54 -9.38 -12.38
N ARG A 20 4.06 -9.97 -13.45
CA ARG A 20 4.45 -11.40 -13.47
C ARG A 20 5.62 -11.70 -12.55
N ALA A 21 6.52 -10.75 -12.37
CA ALA A 21 7.68 -10.89 -11.50
C ALA A 21 7.31 -10.78 -10.01
N ASP A 22 6.13 -10.25 -9.69
CA ASP A 22 5.72 -10.03 -8.30
C ASP A 22 5.28 -11.35 -7.67
N GLN A 23 6.10 -11.84 -6.74
CA GLN A 23 5.83 -13.04 -5.96
C GLN A 23 5.39 -12.69 -4.53
N LYS A 24 5.24 -11.42 -4.20
CA LYS A 24 5.07 -10.96 -2.82
C LYS A 24 3.70 -10.35 -2.53
N TRP A 25 2.87 -10.14 -3.53
CA TRP A 25 1.62 -9.42 -3.33
C TRP A 25 0.68 -10.13 -2.34
N GLN A 26 0.72 -11.48 -2.26
CA GLN A 26 -0.08 -12.21 -1.29
C GLN A 26 0.33 -11.90 0.15
N ASP A 27 1.62 -11.63 0.39
CA ASP A 27 2.11 -11.25 1.71
C ASP A 27 1.56 -9.90 2.14
N TYR A 28 1.36 -8.99 1.20
CA TYR A 28 0.79 -7.67 1.49
C TYR A 28 -0.64 -7.77 2.01
N ARG A 29 -1.39 -8.77 1.56
CA ARG A 29 -2.77 -8.97 2.00
C ARG A 29 -2.89 -9.15 3.51
N MET A 30 -1.91 -9.79 4.13
CA MET A 30 -1.89 -10.01 5.57
C MET A 30 -1.63 -8.72 6.36
N HIS A 31 -1.14 -7.67 5.68
CA HIS A 31 -0.73 -6.41 6.30
C HIS A 31 -1.64 -5.24 5.93
N CYS A 32 -2.82 -5.52 5.41
CA CYS A 32 -3.81 -4.50 5.06
C CYS A 32 -5.22 -5.07 5.16
N ASP A 33 -6.20 -4.17 5.20
CA ASP A 33 -7.62 -4.55 5.17
C ASP A 33 -8.13 -4.66 3.75
N ARG A 34 -7.59 -3.85 2.82
CA ARG A 34 -7.93 -3.87 1.40
C ARG A 34 -6.66 -3.72 0.57
N LEU A 35 -6.54 -4.55 -0.45
CA LEU A 35 -5.39 -4.54 -1.36
C LEU A 35 -5.84 -4.15 -2.75
N PHE A 36 -5.19 -3.14 -3.32
CA PHE A 36 -5.46 -2.65 -4.67
C PHE A 36 -4.22 -2.79 -5.53
N PHE A 37 -4.44 -3.03 -6.82
CA PHE A 37 -3.42 -2.79 -7.84
C PHE A 37 -3.79 -1.53 -8.62
N ALA A 38 -2.81 -0.65 -8.84
CA ALA A 38 -2.97 0.52 -9.69
C ALA A 38 -2.10 0.35 -10.93
N PHE A 39 -2.67 0.59 -12.10
CA PHE A 39 -2.01 0.36 -13.39
C PHE A 39 -2.59 1.28 -14.44
N THR A 40 -1.93 1.36 -15.60
CA THR A 40 -2.39 2.17 -16.73
C THR A 40 -3.28 1.35 -17.66
N GLN A 41 -4.01 2.04 -18.54
CA GLN A 41 -4.97 1.41 -19.45
C GLN A 41 -4.36 0.41 -20.42
N GLU A 42 -3.04 0.49 -20.66
CA GLU A 42 -2.33 -0.43 -21.55
C GLU A 42 -2.27 -1.86 -21.00
N MET A 43 -2.44 -2.03 -19.70
CA MET A 43 -2.41 -3.35 -19.09
C MET A 43 -3.82 -3.94 -19.03
N PRO A 44 -4.02 -5.18 -19.52
CA PRO A 44 -5.32 -5.84 -19.40
C PRO A 44 -5.68 -6.10 -17.94
N CYS A 45 -6.87 -5.69 -17.52
CA CYS A 45 -7.32 -5.89 -16.15
C CYS A 45 -7.51 -7.38 -15.79
N GLU A 46 -7.70 -8.23 -16.78
CA GLU A 46 -7.86 -9.67 -16.60
C GLU A 46 -6.61 -10.37 -16.07
N LEU A 47 -5.46 -9.73 -16.18
CA LEU A 47 -4.19 -10.28 -15.67
C LEU A 47 -4.04 -10.15 -14.15
N PHE A 48 -4.85 -9.31 -13.51
CA PHE A 48 -4.77 -9.07 -12.09
C PHE A 48 -5.62 -10.07 -11.30
N PRO A 49 -5.25 -10.34 -10.03
CA PRO A 49 -6.05 -11.23 -9.19
C PRO A 49 -7.50 -10.74 -9.05
N THR A 50 -8.45 -11.67 -9.03
CA THR A 50 -9.87 -11.34 -8.96
C THR A 50 -10.33 -10.90 -7.58
N ASP A 51 -9.54 -11.16 -6.56
CA ASP A 51 -9.86 -10.85 -5.17
C ASP A 51 -9.10 -9.61 -4.65
N THR A 52 -8.71 -8.73 -5.55
CA THR A 52 -8.07 -7.46 -5.24
C THR A 52 -8.85 -6.31 -5.89
N GLY A 53 -8.68 -5.10 -5.37
CA GLY A 53 -9.20 -3.92 -6.02
C GLY A 53 -8.33 -3.50 -7.20
N LEU A 54 -8.94 -2.84 -8.18
CA LEU A 54 -8.26 -2.39 -9.39
C LEU A 54 -8.49 -0.90 -9.58
N ILE A 55 -7.40 -0.15 -9.71
CA ILE A 55 -7.40 1.29 -9.96
C ILE A 55 -6.70 1.51 -11.29
N VAL A 56 -7.39 2.18 -12.22
CA VAL A 56 -6.80 2.57 -13.51
C VAL A 56 -6.40 4.03 -13.42
N ALA A 57 -5.14 4.32 -13.72
CA ALA A 57 -4.57 5.65 -13.57
C ALA A 57 -3.88 6.10 -14.86
N ASP A 58 -3.84 7.42 -15.05
CA ASP A 58 -3.07 8.08 -16.12
C ASP A 58 -2.47 9.37 -15.58
N ALA A 59 -1.92 10.20 -16.48
CA ALA A 59 -1.29 11.47 -16.08
C ALA A 59 -2.30 12.50 -15.52
N TYR A 60 -3.58 12.29 -15.73
CA TYR A 60 -4.63 13.27 -15.38
C TYR A 60 -5.45 12.85 -14.17
N GLY A 61 -5.41 11.59 -13.80
CA GLY A 61 -6.17 11.09 -12.66
C GLY A 61 -6.27 9.58 -12.62
N ALA A 62 -7.13 9.12 -11.73
CA ALA A 62 -7.34 7.71 -11.51
C ALA A 62 -8.81 7.45 -11.22
N HIS A 63 -9.29 6.25 -11.55
CA HIS A 63 -10.63 5.81 -11.17
C HIS A 63 -10.60 4.38 -10.64
N LEU A 64 -11.52 4.10 -9.76
CA LEU A 64 -11.71 2.77 -9.20
C LEU A 64 -12.46 1.92 -10.22
N HIS A 65 -11.77 0.94 -10.81
CA HIS A 65 -12.36 0.02 -11.78
C HIS A 65 -13.11 -1.13 -11.08
N CYS A 66 -12.53 -1.61 -9.98
CA CYS A 66 -13.11 -2.69 -9.19
C CYS A 66 -12.74 -2.47 -7.73
N ASP A 67 -13.72 -2.50 -6.82
CA ASP A 67 -13.43 -2.32 -5.41
C ASP A 67 -12.75 -3.55 -4.82
N ALA A 68 -11.94 -3.35 -3.81
CA ALA A 68 -11.24 -4.42 -3.13
C ALA A 68 -12.15 -5.09 -2.10
N PRO A 69 -12.19 -6.43 -2.06
CA PRO A 69 -12.81 -7.11 -0.92
C PRO A 69 -12.09 -6.75 0.38
N GLU A 70 -12.85 -6.64 1.45
CA GLU A 70 -12.25 -6.43 2.76
C GLU A 70 -11.79 -7.76 3.35
N HIS A 71 -10.51 -7.82 3.72
CA HIS A 71 -9.92 -8.93 4.46
C HIS A 71 -9.37 -8.35 5.76
N ARG A 72 -10.20 -8.30 6.78
CA ARG A 72 -9.86 -7.57 7.99
C ARG A 72 -8.64 -8.17 8.66
N MET A 73 -7.66 -7.31 8.92
CA MET A 73 -6.41 -7.69 9.59
C MET A 73 -6.66 -8.17 11.01
N VAL A 74 -5.87 -9.15 11.46
CA VAL A 74 -5.88 -9.53 12.87
C VAL A 74 -5.33 -8.39 13.72
N ALA A 75 -5.85 -8.26 14.95
CA ALA A 75 -5.57 -7.10 15.80
C ALA A 75 -4.08 -6.90 16.10
N ALA A 76 -3.34 -7.98 16.31
CA ALA A 76 -1.90 -7.90 16.60
C ALA A 76 -1.12 -7.35 15.41
N THR A 77 -1.45 -7.77 14.20
CA THR A 77 -0.82 -7.26 12.98
C THR A 77 -1.16 -5.80 12.76
N ARG A 78 -2.41 -5.41 13.00
CA ARG A 78 -2.84 -4.00 12.90
C ARG A 78 -2.05 -3.12 13.85
N LYS A 79 -1.92 -3.53 15.11
CA LYS A 79 -1.14 -2.79 16.10
C LYS A 79 0.30 -2.61 15.64
N SER A 80 0.92 -3.69 15.17
CA SER A 80 2.29 -3.66 14.67
C SER A 80 2.45 -2.71 13.48
N MET A 81 1.51 -2.73 12.54
CA MET A 81 1.53 -1.84 11.37
C MET A 81 1.37 -0.37 11.78
N ILE A 82 0.46 -0.08 12.71
CA ILE A 82 0.23 1.29 13.19
C ILE A 82 1.47 1.82 13.90
N VAL A 83 2.10 1.01 14.75
CA VAL A 83 3.33 1.40 15.44
C VAL A 83 4.45 1.68 14.44
N SER A 84 4.65 0.79 13.47
CA SER A 84 5.69 0.96 12.44
C SER A 84 5.43 2.22 11.60
N PHE A 85 4.18 2.47 11.23
CA PHE A 85 3.80 3.67 10.50
C PHE A 85 4.10 4.93 11.31
N GLY A 86 3.74 4.94 12.58
CA GLY A 86 3.98 6.07 13.47
C GLY A 86 5.48 6.36 13.66
N MET A 87 6.27 5.32 13.84
CA MET A 87 7.73 5.45 13.98
C MET A 87 8.36 6.00 12.70
N LEU A 88 7.96 5.48 11.54
CA LEU A 88 8.47 5.95 10.25
C LEU A 88 8.08 7.40 9.98
N ALA A 89 6.83 7.77 10.27
CA ALA A 89 6.36 9.14 10.11
C ALA A 89 7.13 10.11 11.02
N ALA A 90 7.36 9.73 12.27
CA ALA A 90 8.12 10.53 13.22
C ALA A 90 9.57 10.74 12.75
N GLN A 91 10.22 9.70 12.23
CA GLN A 91 11.57 9.80 11.68
C GLN A 91 11.62 10.76 10.50
N ARG A 92 10.66 10.66 9.58
CA ARG A 92 10.59 11.53 8.40
C ARG A 92 10.36 12.99 8.78
N ILE A 93 9.47 13.24 9.73
CA ILE A 93 9.22 14.60 10.25
C ILE A 93 10.48 15.13 10.94
N GLY A 94 11.14 14.31 11.77
CA GLY A 94 12.37 14.69 12.44
C GLY A 94 13.48 15.08 11.47
N ARG A 95 13.63 14.36 10.36
CA ARG A 95 14.61 14.69 9.33
C ARG A 95 14.28 15.97 8.58
N LEU A 96 13.01 16.29 8.40
CA LEU A 96 12.59 17.55 7.79
C LEU A 96 12.88 18.77 8.68
N ILE A 97 12.70 18.61 10.00
CA ILE A 97 12.93 19.67 10.97
C ILE A 97 14.42 19.80 11.30
N ASP A 98 15.12 18.67 11.47
CA ASP A 98 16.55 18.62 11.76
C ASP A 98 17.21 17.55 10.87
N PRO A 99 17.76 17.95 9.70
CA PRO A 99 18.38 17.01 8.77
C PRO A 99 19.60 16.28 9.34
N GLN A 100 20.16 16.75 10.44
CA GLN A 100 21.30 16.08 11.10
C GLN A 100 20.85 15.02 12.09
N GLY A 101 19.53 14.91 12.30
CA GLY A 101 18.94 13.89 13.15
C GLY A 101 18.89 14.26 14.63
N TYR A 102 18.03 13.54 15.35
CA TYR A 102 17.96 13.61 16.80
C TYR A 102 18.46 12.30 17.39
N PRO A 103 19.30 12.33 18.43
CA PRO A 103 19.71 11.10 19.11
C PRO A 103 18.48 10.31 19.59
N GLY A 104 18.45 9.00 19.32
CA GLY A 104 17.36 8.12 19.74
C GLY A 104 16.18 8.01 18.79
N ILE A 105 16.10 8.83 17.75
CA ILE A 105 15.02 8.74 16.74
C ILE A 105 15.38 7.81 15.60
N ASP A 106 16.64 7.72 15.25
CA ASP A 106 17.15 6.94 14.11
C ASP A 106 17.55 5.50 14.50
N GLU A 107 17.12 5.03 15.64
CA GLU A 107 17.40 3.67 16.11
C GLU A 107 16.47 2.63 15.51
#